data_d10c6e261e175d1a3d7caff7f6c45ad1
#
_entry.id   d10c6e261e175d1a3d7caff7f6c45ad1
#
_cell.length_a   1.000
_cell.length_b   1.000
_cell.length_c   1.000
_cell.angle_alpha   90.00
_cell.angle_beta   90.00
_cell.angle_gamma   90.00
#
_symmetry.space_group_name_H-M   'P 1'
#
loop_
_entity.id
_entity.type
_entity.pdbx_description
1 polymer ?
#
loop_
_entity_poly.entity_id
_entity_poly.type
_entity_poly.pdbx_seq_one_letter_code
_entity_poly.pdbx_strand_id
1 'polypeptide(L)'
;MKQLRQYLSAVFLAVTLVSVVGCASTSTQEGTGEYVDDSVITTKVKAAIFNEPTLKSAEINVETFKGAVQLSGFVSSQTAINKAAELARGVKGVKSVKNDMRVK
;
A
#
# COMPACT_ATOMS: atom_id res chain seq x y z
N MET A 1 29.96 15.12 -31.76
CA MET A 1 29.92 14.67 -30.37
C MET A 1 28.92 15.41 -29.52
N LYS A 2 28.90 16.72 -29.57
CA LYS A 2 27.91 17.49 -28.79
C LYS A 2 26.49 17.20 -29.23
N GLN A 3 26.24 17.01 -30.50
CA GLN A 3 24.92 16.69 -31.01
C GLN A 3 24.43 15.32 -30.54
N LEU A 4 25.34 14.36 -30.48
CA LEU A 4 25.00 13.02 -30.02
C LEU A 4 24.55 13.03 -28.60
N ARG A 5 25.21 13.79 -27.75
CA ARG A 5 24.78 13.89 -26.34
C ARG A 5 23.40 14.51 -26.19
N GLN A 6 23.09 15.51 -27.01
CA GLN A 6 21.78 16.13 -26.97
C GLN A 6 20.67 15.14 -27.35
N TYR A 7 20.93 14.35 -28.37
CA TYR A 7 19.95 13.34 -28.80
C TYR A 7 19.75 12.27 -27.75
N LEU A 8 20.82 11.82 -27.10
CA LEU A 8 20.72 10.83 -26.04
C LEU A 8 19.91 11.34 -24.88
N SER A 9 20.11 12.59 -24.48
CA SER A 9 19.34 13.19 -23.41
C SER A 9 17.86 13.31 -23.75
N ALA A 10 17.57 13.71 -24.98
CA ALA A 10 16.19 13.84 -25.43
C ALA A 10 15.48 12.48 -25.46
N VAL A 11 16.14 11.45 -25.94
CA VAL A 11 15.58 10.10 -25.99
C VAL A 11 15.34 9.59 -24.57
N PHE A 12 16.28 9.81 -23.68
CA PHE A 12 16.14 9.38 -22.29
C PHE A 12 14.94 10.05 -21.62
N LEU A 13 14.77 11.33 -21.82
CA LEU A 13 13.63 12.08 -21.28
C LEU A 13 12.32 11.55 -21.83
N ALA A 14 12.26 11.27 -23.11
CA ALA A 14 11.05 10.75 -23.74
C ALA A 14 10.66 9.39 -23.16
N VAL A 15 11.64 8.51 -22.95
CA VAL A 15 11.40 7.20 -22.37
C VAL A 15 10.85 7.34 -20.95
N THR A 16 11.43 8.23 -20.16
CA THR A 16 10.96 8.47 -18.80
C THR A 16 9.52 8.93 -18.77
N LEU A 17 9.15 9.85 -19.64
CA LEU A 17 7.79 10.36 -19.72
C LEU A 17 6.80 9.27 -20.12
N VAL A 18 7.18 8.42 -21.07
CA VAL A 18 6.31 7.32 -21.49
C VAL A 18 6.07 6.36 -20.35
N SER A 19 7.11 6.07 -19.56
CA SER A 19 6.95 5.19 -18.39
C SER A 19 5.95 5.74 -17.38
N VAL A 20 6.02 7.04 -17.10
CA VAL A 20 5.09 7.69 -16.16
C VAL A 20 3.67 7.61 -16.69
N VAL A 21 3.47 7.90 -17.96
CA VAL A 21 2.15 7.83 -18.58
C VAL A 21 1.62 6.41 -18.54
N GLY A 22 2.47 5.42 -18.80
CA GLY A 22 2.08 4.01 -18.73
C GLY A 22 1.57 3.63 -17.36
N CYS A 23 2.29 4.01 -16.32
CA CYS A 23 1.86 3.73 -14.94
C CYS A 23 0.53 4.40 -14.63
N ALA A 24 0.36 5.65 -15.03
CA ALA A 24 -0.88 6.37 -14.79
C ALA A 24 -2.05 5.72 -15.52
N SER A 25 -1.84 5.31 -16.75
CA SER A 25 -2.88 4.64 -17.53
C SER A 25 -3.31 3.33 -16.88
N THR A 26 -2.34 2.53 -16.41
CA THR A 26 -2.64 1.27 -15.76
C THR A 26 -3.45 1.51 -14.49
N SER A 27 -3.05 2.46 -13.67
CA SER A 27 -3.79 2.79 -12.46
C SER A 27 -5.21 3.23 -12.76
N THR A 28 -5.39 4.04 -13.81
CA THR A 28 -6.72 4.52 -14.20
C THR A 28 -7.61 3.38 -14.65
N GLN A 29 -7.08 2.45 -15.43
CA GLN A 29 -7.84 1.31 -15.90
C GLN A 29 -8.29 0.41 -14.77
N GLU A 30 -7.42 0.14 -13.83
CA GLU A 30 -7.74 -0.68 -12.68
C GLU A 30 -8.70 0.03 -11.73
N GLY A 31 -8.67 1.35 -11.73
CA GLY A 31 -9.54 2.15 -10.89
C GLY A 31 -10.97 2.26 -11.39
N THR A 32 -11.25 1.81 -12.61
CA THR A 32 -12.63 1.81 -13.10
C THR A 32 -13.39 0.72 -12.37
N GLY A 33 -14.29 1.09 -11.51
CA GLY A 33 -15.00 0.18 -10.66
C GLY A 33 -14.45 0.24 -9.25
N GLU A 34 -14.54 -0.87 -8.56
CA GLU A 34 -14.26 -0.91 -7.13
C GLU A 34 -12.94 -1.60 -6.80
N TYR A 35 -12.18 -1.96 -7.82
CA TYR A 35 -10.93 -2.66 -7.59
C TYR A 35 -9.84 -1.69 -7.12
N VAL A 36 -9.22 -2.02 -6.01
CA VAL A 36 -8.05 -1.32 -5.51
C VAL A 36 -6.92 -2.34 -5.42
N ASP A 37 -5.76 -1.99 -5.97
CA ASP A 37 -4.60 -2.88 -5.99
C ASP A 37 -4.20 -3.27 -4.57
N ASP A 38 -3.87 -4.56 -4.38
CA ASP A 38 -3.48 -5.08 -3.07
C ASP A 38 -2.28 -4.35 -2.49
N SER A 39 -1.33 -3.94 -3.33
CA SER A 39 -0.16 -3.20 -2.86
C SER A 39 -0.54 -1.82 -2.33
N VAL A 40 -1.52 -1.18 -2.93
CA VAL A 40 -2.04 0.11 -2.46
C VAL A 40 -2.75 -0.07 -1.12
N ILE A 41 -3.56 -1.11 -1.00
CA ILE A 41 -4.26 -1.41 0.24
C ILE A 41 -3.24 -1.65 1.36
N THR A 42 -2.24 -2.49 1.11
CA THR A 42 -1.19 -2.77 2.08
C THR A 42 -0.52 -1.48 2.55
N THR A 43 -0.16 -0.61 1.63
CA THR A 43 0.51 0.65 1.95
C THR A 43 -0.39 1.54 2.82
N LYS A 44 -1.65 1.64 2.47
CA LYS A 44 -2.60 2.48 3.23
C LYS A 44 -2.88 1.91 4.61
N VAL A 45 -3.00 0.60 4.73
CA VAL A 45 -3.19 -0.04 6.04
C VAL A 45 -1.96 0.19 6.91
N LYS A 46 -0.77 0.00 6.36
CA LYS A 46 0.47 0.26 7.10
C LYS A 46 0.55 1.70 7.57
N ALA A 47 0.20 2.65 6.71
CA ALA A 47 0.22 4.07 7.07
C ALA A 47 -0.77 4.37 8.18
N ALA A 48 -1.97 3.82 8.13
CA ALA A 48 -2.98 4.03 9.16
C ALA A 48 -2.50 3.48 10.51
N ILE A 49 -1.92 2.29 10.50
CA ILE A 49 -1.40 1.66 11.72
C ILE A 49 -0.21 2.46 12.25
N PHE A 50 0.70 2.86 11.38
CA PHE A 50 1.89 3.59 11.77
C PHE A 50 1.56 4.96 12.40
N ASN A 51 0.49 5.59 11.94
CA ASN A 51 0.07 6.89 12.44
C ASN A 51 -0.74 6.80 13.74
N GLU A 52 -1.10 5.61 14.19
CA GLU A 52 -1.87 5.43 15.42
C GLU A 52 -0.93 5.40 16.62
N PRO A 53 -1.05 6.36 17.56
CA PRO A 53 -0.15 6.40 18.71
C PRO A 53 -0.16 5.15 19.57
N THR A 54 -1.31 4.50 19.71
CA THR A 54 -1.44 3.30 20.56
C THR A 54 -0.75 2.09 19.96
N LEU A 55 -0.34 2.16 18.68
CA LEU A 55 0.28 1.05 17.97
C LEU A 55 1.76 1.30 17.66
N LYS A 56 2.36 2.34 18.21
CA LYS A 56 3.73 2.72 17.86
C LYS A 56 4.77 1.67 18.23
N SER A 57 4.55 0.93 19.31
CA SER A 57 5.49 -0.10 19.73
C SER A 57 5.12 -1.49 19.24
N ALA A 58 4.08 -1.59 18.42
CA ALA A 58 3.63 -2.87 17.91
C ALA A 58 4.45 -3.30 16.70
N GLU A 59 4.66 -4.61 16.59
CA GLU A 59 5.28 -5.21 15.43
C GLU A 59 4.19 -5.86 14.60
N ILE A 60 3.69 -5.14 13.59
CA ILE A 60 2.55 -5.59 12.79
C ILE A 60 2.97 -5.71 11.34
N ASN A 61 2.78 -6.89 10.80
CA ASN A 61 2.94 -7.18 9.38
C ASN A 61 1.58 -7.14 8.69
N VAL A 62 1.54 -6.56 7.50
CA VAL A 62 0.33 -6.42 6.73
C VAL A 62 0.54 -7.08 5.37
N GLU A 63 -0.35 -7.99 5.02
CA GLU A 63 -0.38 -8.60 3.70
C GLU A 63 -1.79 -8.52 3.16
N THR A 64 -1.91 -8.29 1.85
CA THR A 64 -3.20 -8.17 1.20
C THR A 64 -3.26 -9.08 -0.01
N PHE A 65 -4.33 -9.85 -0.11
CA PHE A 65 -4.58 -10.71 -1.26
C PHE A 65 -6.04 -10.57 -1.66
N LYS A 66 -6.27 -10.04 -2.87
CA LYS A 66 -7.61 -9.82 -3.43
C LYS A 66 -8.54 -9.09 -2.47
N GLY A 67 -8.01 -8.06 -1.81
CA GLY A 67 -8.78 -7.25 -0.87
C GLY A 67 -8.89 -7.81 0.53
N ALA A 68 -8.43 -9.03 0.76
CA ALA A 68 -8.38 -9.61 2.10
C ALA A 68 -7.07 -9.23 2.77
N VAL A 69 -7.16 -8.50 3.86
CA VAL A 69 -5.98 -8.03 4.60
C VAL A 69 -5.70 -9.00 5.75
N GLN A 70 -4.48 -9.46 5.84
CA GLN A 70 -4.02 -10.26 6.96
C GLN A 70 -3.07 -9.46 7.81
N LEU A 71 -3.37 -9.36 9.09
CA LEU A 71 -2.52 -8.69 10.08
C LEU A 71 -1.88 -9.74 10.95
N SER A 72 -0.56 -9.69 11.10
CA SER A 72 0.18 -10.63 11.94
C SER A 72 1.23 -9.88 12.74
N GLY A 73 1.71 -10.50 13.78
CA GLY A 73 2.76 -9.92 14.63
C GLY A 73 2.37 -9.89 16.08
N PHE A 74 3.02 -9.00 16.83
CA PHE A 74 2.87 -8.92 18.29
C PHE A 74 2.50 -7.50 18.71
N VAL A 75 1.54 -7.41 19.60
CA VAL A 75 1.05 -6.14 20.15
C VAL A 75 1.01 -6.23 21.67
N SER A 76 0.81 -5.10 22.32
CA SER A 76 0.86 -5.05 23.77
C SER A 76 -0.46 -5.43 24.48
N SER A 77 -1.58 -5.42 23.76
CA SER A 77 -2.86 -5.67 24.38
C SER A 77 -3.92 -6.10 23.36
N GLN A 78 -4.99 -6.67 23.85
CA GLN A 78 -6.14 -7.01 23.00
C GLN A 78 -6.78 -5.75 22.40
N THR A 79 -6.77 -4.66 23.13
CA THR A 79 -7.26 -3.38 22.63
C THR A 79 -6.48 -2.94 21.40
N ALA A 80 -5.16 -3.14 21.41
CA ALA A 80 -4.31 -2.82 20.28
C ALA A 80 -4.67 -3.69 19.06
N ILE A 81 -4.95 -4.96 19.27
CA ILE A 81 -5.40 -5.85 18.19
C ILE A 81 -6.69 -5.32 17.57
N ASN A 82 -7.65 -4.99 18.41
CA ASN A 82 -8.95 -4.49 17.96
C ASN A 82 -8.79 -3.19 17.17
N LYS A 83 -7.92 -2.30 17.65
CA LYS A 83 -7.67 -1.02 16.99
C LYS A 83 -7.03 -1.21 15.62
N ALA A 84 -6.04 -2.07 15.52
CA ALA A 84 -5.38 -2.34 14.25
C ALA A 84 -6.37 -2.91 13.22
N ALA A 85 -7.19 -3.86 13.65
CA ALA A 85 -8.20 -4.45 12.77
C ALA A 85 -9.23 -3.41 12.33
N GLU A 86 -9.65 -2.55 13.22
CA GLU A 86 -10.58 -1.46 12.89
C GLU A 86 -9.99 -0.52 11.85
N LEU A 87 -8.75 -0.10 12.05
CA LEU A 87 -8.07 0.77 11.10
C LEU A 87 -7.96 0.13 9.72
N ALA A 88 -7.64 -1.16 9.69
CA ALA A 88 -7.53 -1.89 8.43
C ALA A 88 -8.87 -1.93 7.71
N ARG A 89 -9.95 -2.18 8.43
CA ARG A 89 -11.29 -2.23 7.82
C ARG A 89 -11.72 -0.89 7.24
N GLY A 90 -11.20 0.21 7.79
CA GLY A 90 -11.52 1.55 7.30
C GLY A 90 -10.83 1.95 6.02
N VAL A 91 -9.89 1.17 5.54
CA VAL A 91 -9.17 1.49 4.31
C VAL A 91 -10.01 1.10 3.10
N LYS A 92 -10.12 2.04 2.16
CA LYS A 92 -10.91 1.80 0.95
C LYS A 92 -10.32 0.63 0.14
N GLY A 93 -11.17 -0.27 -0.26
CA GLY A 93 -10.78 -1.45 -1.04
C GLY A 93 -10.63 -2.70 -0.21
N VAL A 94 -10.59 -2.58 1.11
CA VAL A 94 -10.50 -3.74 2.00
C VAL A 94 -11.84 -4.46 2.03
N LYS A 95 -11.82 -5.74 1.67
CA LYS A 95 -13.02 -6.58 1.68
C LYS A 95 -13.17 -7.34 2.98
N SER A 96 -12.05 -7.73 3.57
CA SER A 96 -12.07 -8.46 4.84
C SER A 96 -10.74 -8.28 5.55
N VAL A 97 -10.76 -8.48 6.85
CA VAL A 97 -9.54 -8.40 7.66
C VAL A 97 -9.44 -9.69 8.49
N LYS A 98 -8.30 -10.36 8.34
CA LYS A 98 -7.99 -11.53 9.14
C LYS A 98 -6.97 -11.13 10.20
N ASN A 99 -7.30 -11.35 11.45
CA ASN A 99 -6.42 -11.05 12.55
C ASN A 99 -5.60 -12.29 12.93
N ASP A 100 -4.29 -12.16 12.83
CA ASP A 100 -3.36 -13.20 13.24
C ASP A 100 -2.30 -12.61 14.19
N MET A 101 -2.67 -11.51 14.84
CA MET A 101 -1.81 -10.85 15.80
C MET A 101 -1.93 -11.51 17.17
N ARG A 102 -0.84 -11.43 17.95
CA ARG A 102 -0.79 -12.00 19.29
C ARG A 102 -0.35 -10.96 20.30
N VAL A 103 -0.86 -11.08 21.50
CA VAL A 103 -0.47 -10.22 22.61
C VAL A 103 0.82 -10.77 23.20
N LYS A 104 1.79 -9.88 23.41
CA LYS A 104 3.06 -10.24 24.06
C LYS A 104 2.86 -10.64 25.51
#